data_a7c443435f590292f60a84d2ae193706
#
_entry.id   a7c443435f590292f60a84d2ae193706
#
_cell.length_a   1.000
_cell.length_b   1.000
_cell.length_c   1.000
_cell.angle_alpha   90.00
_cell.angle_beta   90.00
_cell.angle_gamma   90.00
#
_symmetry.space_group_name_H-M   'P 1'
#
loop_
_entity.id
_entity.type
_entity.pdbx_description
1 polymer ?
#
loop_
_entity_poly.entity_id
_entity_poly.type
_entity_poly.pdbx_seq_one_letter_code
_entity_poly.pdbx_strand_id
1 'polypeptide(L)'
;PQTLLRLNASHRVGVVELGMNHPGEIALLARIAQPTVALVNNAQREHLEFMHTVQAVAEENGSVLAMLPMDGTAVFPADDAFTPLWQGLAAGRTVLTFGAGVGDVQASHAVWQGDHWQVSITTPHGPLHTALHIAGRHNVRNALAATACAVAAGVPLAAIAQGLQAFTPVTGRSRALALPWQGRTLTLVDDTYNANPDSMQAAIAVLAELPAPRLLVLGDMGEVGDQGPAFHAEVGHSARAAGIEQLIALGPQSQGAVAAFGPAGWHGQDMAAVQAQVLAAVQAGVASVVVKGSRSMRMEQVVQALQAASAQQGAGVC
;
A
#
# COMPACT_ATOMS: atom_id res chain seq x y z
N PRO A 1 -3.95 13.62 -18.29
CA PRO A 1 -4.35 13.82 -19.70
C PRO A 1 -3.69 12.84 -20.66
N GLN A 2 -2.36 12.63 -20.59
CA GLN A 2 -1.64 11.73 -21.51
C GLN A 2 -2.15 10.29 -21.49
N THR A 3 -2.56 9.77 -20.32
CA THR A 3 -3.12 8.43 -20.17
C THR A 3 -4.40 8.27 -21.01
N LEU A 4 -5.26 9.29 -21.05
CA LEU A 4 -6.50 9.24 -21.80
C LEU A 4 -6.27 9.20 -23.32
N LEU A 5 -5.17 9.77 -23.81
CA LEU A 5 -4.81 9.71 -25.25
C LEU A 5 -4.46 8.27 -25.70
N ARG A 6 -4.27 7.33 -24.78
CA ARG A 6 -4.05 5.91 -25.08
C ARG A 6 -5.36 5.14 -25.27
N LEU A 7 -6.51 5.73 -24.88
CA LEU A 7 -7.82 5.12 -25.07
C LEU A 7 -8.23 5.21 -26.55
N ASN A 8 -8.88 4.16 -27.03
CA ASN A 8 -9.43 4.07 -28.39
C ASN A 8 -10.74 3.26 -28.37
N ALA A 9 -11.41 3.14 -29.51
CA ALA A 9 -12.71 2.51 -29.65
C ALA A 9 -12.76 1.01 -29.26
N SER A 10 -11.62 0.32 -29.12
CA SER A 10 -11.59 -1.07 -28.68
C SER A 10 -11.63 -1.23 -27.15
N HIS A 11 -11.34 -0.18 -26.39
CA HIS A 11 -11.40 -0.21 -24.93
C HIS A 11 -12.85 -0.09 -24.47
N ARG A 12 -13.24 -0.98 -23.56
CA ARG A 12 -14.58 -0.98 -22.92
C ARG A 12 -14.57 -0.33 -21.56
N VAL A 13 -13.45 -0.42 -20.85
CA VAL A 13 -13.24 0.12 -19.50
C VAL A 13 -11.92 0.84 -19.47
N GLY A 14 -11.90 2.01 -18.88
CA GLY A 14 -10.69 2.76 -18.54
C GLY A 14 -10.58 2.88 -17.03
N VAL A 15 -9.45 2.46 -16.44
CA VAL A 15 -9.13 2.70 -15.03
C VAL A 15 -8.03 3.76 -14.99
N VAL A 16 -8.34 4.90 -14.35
CA VAL A 16 -7.47 6.07 -14.33
C VAL A 16 -7.24 6.50 -12.89
N GLU A 17 -5.98 6.55 -12.46
CA GLU A 17 -5.59 7.12 -11.18
C GLU A 17 -5.51 8.65 -11.32
N LEU A 18 -6.14 9.36 -10.37
CA LEU A 18 -6.04 10.81 -10.22
C LEU A 18 -5.15 11.09 -9.01
N GLY A 19 -4.00 11.72 -9.23
CA GLY A 19 -3.08 12.11 -8.17
C GLY A 19 -3.15 13.62 -7.91
N MET A 20 -2.89 14.02 -6.66
CA MET A 20 -2.81 15.43 -6.27
C MET A 20 -1.57 15.68 -5.41
N ASN A 21 -1.09 16.89 -5.45
CA ASN A 21 -0.22 17.49 -4.44
C ASN A 21 -0.88 18.75 -3.83
N HIS A 22 -1.72 19.44 -4.59
CA HIS A 22 -2.34 20.71 -4.17
C HIS A 22 -3.87 20.68 -4.30
N PRO A 23 -4.57 21.50 -3.50
CA PRO A 23 -6.02 21.62 -3.60
C PRO A 23 -6.51 22.02 -4.99
N GLY A 24 -7.60 21.37 -5.45
CA GLY A 24 -8.25 21.63 -6.74
C GLY A 24 -7.76 20.77 -7.90
N GLU A 25 -6.68 20.00 -7.74
CA GLU A 25 -6.12 19.17 -8.81
C GLU A 25 -7.01 17.98 -9.13
N ILE A 26 -7.61 17.31 -8.13
CA ILE A 26 -8.52 16.17 -8.33
C ILE A 26 -9.78 16.59 -9.10
N ALA A 27 -10.40 17.71 -8.74
CA ALA A 27 -11.57 18.22 -9.47
C ALA A 27 -11.25 18.56 -10.93
N LEU A 28 -10.05 19.11 -11.20
CA LEU A 28 -9.59 19.40 -12.55
C LEU A 28 -9.38 18.10 -13.35
N LEU A 29 -8.70 17.12 -12.77
CA LEU A 29 -8.42 15.84 -13.41
C LEU A 29 -9.71 15.02 -13.63
N ALA A 30 -10.64 15.08 -12.70
CA ALA A 30 -11.94 14.42 -12.82
C ALA A 30 -12.78 15.01 -13.96
N ARG A 31 -12.78 16.34 -14.15
CA ARG A 31 -13.43 16.99 -15.32
C ARG A 31 -12.84 16.52 -16.64
N ILE A 32 -11.54 16.24 -16.70
CA ILE A 32 -10.88 15.73 -17.90
C ILE A 32 -11.18 14.24 -18.11
N ALA A 33 -11.16 13.45 -17.03
CA ALA A 33 -11.37 12.01 -17.08
C ALA A 33 -12.84 11.61 -17.29
N GLN A 34 -13.79 12.44 -16.80
CA GLN A 34 -15.24 12.21 -16.86
C GLN A 34 -15.62 10.80 -16.37
N PRO A 35 -15.31 10.44 -15.11
CA PRO A 35 -15.55 9.11 -14.60
C PRO A 35 -17.07 8.83 -14.50
N THR A 36 -17.46 7.60 -14.78
CA THR A 36 -18.81 7.07 -14.49
C THR A 36 -18.86 6.34 -13.15
N VAL A 37 -17.72 5.86 -12.69
CA VAL A 37 -17.49 5.32 -11.34
C VAL A 37 -16.28 6.03 -10.75
N ALA A 38 -16.38 6.56 -9.54
CA ALA A 38 -15.29 7.21 -8.84
C ALA A 38 -15.07 6.55 -7.48
N LEU A 39 -13.79 6.28 -7.16
CA LEU A 39 -13.35 5.69 -5.91
C LEU A 39 -12.56 6.71 -5.10
N VAL A 40 -12.93 6.88 -3.83
CA VAL A 40 -12.04 7.36 -2.77
C VAL A 40 -11.65 6.15 -1.91
N ASN A 41 -10.39 5.77 -1.93
CA ASN A 41 -9.94 4.57 -1.22
C ASN A 41 -9.77 4.79 0.28
N ASN A 42 -9.24 5.93 0.67
CA ASN A 42 -9.05 6.40 2.04
C ASN A 42 -8.65 7.89 2.03
N ALA A 43 -8.54 8.49 3.23
CA ALA A 43 -7.80 9.72 3.46
C ALA A 43 -6.82 9.49 4.62
N GLN A 44 -5.54 9.65 4.35
CA GLN A 44 -4.45 9.37 5.27
C GLN A 44 -3.46 10.53 5.32
N ARG A 45 -2.38 10.38 6.10
CA ARG A 45 -1.31 11.37 6.24
C ARG A 45 -0.40 11.35 5.00
N GLU A 46 -0.93 11.80 3.86
CA GLU A 46 -0.25 11.90 2.58
C GLU A 46 -0.22 13.35 2.12
N HIS A 47 0.84 13.78 1.43
CA HIS A 47 1.02 15.14 0.89
C HIS A 47 0.82 16.25 1.93
N LEU A 48 1.08 15.99 3.23
CA LEU A 48 0.83 16.95 4.32
C LEU A 48 1.66 18.23 4.22
N GLU A 49 2.76 18.22 3.50
CA GLU A 49 3.54 19.41 3.17
C GLU A 49 2.69 20.47 2.46
N PHE A 50 1.77 20.05 1.59
CA PHE A 50 0.91 20.92 0.78
C PHE A 50 -0.53 20.97 1.27
N MET A 51 -1.04 19.85 1.76
CA MET A 51 -2.43 19.70 2.20
C MET A 51 -2.64 20.12 3.67
N HIS A 52 -1.58 20.11 4.49
CA HIS A 52 -1.52 20.50 5.90
C HIS A 52 -2.33 19.61 6.86
N THR A 53 -3.50 19.12 6.47
CA THR A 53 -4.38 18.31 7.32
C THR A 53 -4.97 17.11 6.57
N VAL A 54 -5.25 16.02 7.30
CA VAL A 54 -5.97 14.86 6.73
C VAL A 54 -7.39 15.23 6.29
N GLN A 55 -8.03 16.22 6.94
CA GLN A 55 -9.32 16.75 6.50
C GLN A 55 -9.22 17.33 5.09
N ALA A 56 -8.19 18.13 4.79
CA ALA A 56 -7.98 18.68 3.45
C ALA A 56 -7.71 17.58 2.41
N VAL A 57 -6.96 16.53 2.77
CA VAL A 57 -6.78 15.33 1.92
C VAL A 57 -8.12 14.66 1.63
N ALA A 58 -8.98 14.50 2.64
CA ALA A 58 -10.29 13.88 2.48
C ALA A 58 -11.22 14.71 1.58
N GLU A 59 -11.19 16.03 1.72
CA GLU A 59 -11.97 16.97 0.90
C GLU A 59 -11.49 16.95 -0.55
N GLU A 60 -10.18 17.00 -0.76
CA GLU A 60 -9.60 16.98 -2.10
C GLU A 60 -9.85 15.64 -2.80
N ASN A 61 -9.54 14.50 -2.16
CA ASN A 61 -9.83 13.17 -2.70
C ASN A 61 -11.34 13.01 -2.97
N GLY A 62 -12.19 13.50 -2.05
CA GLY A 62 -13.64 13.46 -2.17
C GLY A 62 -14.20 14.30 -3.33
N SER A 63 -13.46 15.30 -3.80
CA SER A 63 -13.92 16.19 -4.89
C SER A 63 -14.24 15.44 -6.19
N VAL A 64 -13.61 14.28 -6.44
CA VAL A 64 -13.92 13.41 -7.58
C VAL A 64 -15.39 12.94 -7.56
N LEU A 65 -15.97 12.72 -6.37
CA LEU A 65 -17.35 12.25 -6.22
C LEU A 65 -18.37 13.32 -6.67
N ALA A 66 -18.06 14.59 -6.38
CA ALA A 66 -18.88 15.71 -6.83
C ALA A 66 -18.84 15.93 -8.36
N MET A 67 -17.81 15.42 -9.03
CA MET A 67 -17.64 15.52 -10.49
C MET A 67 -18.33 14.39 -11.27
N LEU A 68 -18.86 13.38 -10.60
CA LEU A 68 -19.63 12.31 -11.24
C LEU A 68 -20.90 12.88 -11.90
N PRO A 69 -21.34 12.32 -13.04
CA PRO A 69 -22.69 12.59 -13.55
C PRO A 69 -23.74 12.06 -12.59
N MET A 70 -25.02 12.49 -12.75
CA MET A 70 -26.10 12.13 -11.82
C MET A 70 -26.43 10.63 -11.81
N ASP A 71 -26.12 9.93 -12.90
CA ASP A 71 -26.24 8.48 -13.05
C ASP A 71 -24.93 7.72 -12.72
N GLY A 72 -23.90 8.44 -12.27
CA GLY A 72 -22.63 7.87 -11.84
C GLY A 72 -22.70 7.21 -10.47
N THR A 73 -21.69 6.36 -10.19
CA THR A 73 -21.58 5.64 -8.91
C THR A 73 -20.37 6.11 -8.12
N ALA A 74 -20.61 6.57 -6.90
CA ALA A 74 -19.60 6.92 -5.91
C ALA A 74 -19.23 5.70 -5.07
N VAL A 75 -17.93 5.42 -4.93
CA VAL A 75 -17.40 4.30 -4.13
C VAL A 75 -16.44 4.86 -3.07
N PHE A 76 -16.68 4.53 -1.79
CA PHE A 76 -15.85 4.96 -0.68
C PHE A 76 -15.99 4.03 0.54
N PRO A 77 -15.08 4.08 1.53
CA PRO A 77 -15.15 3.24 2.73
C PRO A 77 -16.41 3.52 3.55
N ALA A 78 -16.96 2.47 4.16
CA ALA A 78 -18.08 2.57 5.11
C ALA A 78 -17.66 2.94 6.54
N ASP A 79 -16.40 2.67 6.88
CA ASP A 79 -15.81 2.71 8.22
C ASP A 79 -14.66 3.73 8.36
N ASP A 80 -14.60 4.71 7.49
CA ASP A 80 -13.65 5.81 7.56
C ASP A 80 -14.25 7.02 8.30
N ALA A 81 -13.42 7.78 9.00
CA ALA A 81 -13.85 8.98 9.70
C ALA A 81 -14.49 10.03 8.77
N PHE A 82 -14.10 10.03 7.50
CA PHE A 82 -14.59 10.95 6.48
C PHE A 82 -15.75 10.41 5.64
N THR A 83 -16.27 9.23 5.95
CA THR A 83 -17.46 8.66 5.26
C THR A 83 -18.63 9.66 5.20
N PRO A 84 -19.01 10.39 6.27
CA PRO A 84 -20.08 11.38 6.19
C PRO A 84 -19.80 12.52 5.21
N LEU A 85 -18.55 12.97 5.09
CA LEU A 85 -18.14 13.98 4.12
C LEU A 85 -18.36 13.46 2.69
N TRP A 86 -17.87 12.27 2.39
CA TRP A 86 -17.99 11.68 1.05
C TRP A 86 -19.43 11.34 0.69
N GLN A 87 -20.24 10.93 1.67
CA GLN A 87 -21.69 10.76 1.49
C GLN A 87 -22.36 12.07 1.06
N GLY A 88 -21.97 13.19 1.66
CA GLY A 88 -22.44 14.53 1.29
C GLY A 88 -22.02 14.92 -0.12
N LEU A 89 -20.75 14.68 -0.49
CA LEU A 89 -20.22 15.01 -1.82
C LEU A 89 -20.84 14.12 -2.93
N ALA A 90 -21.24 12.90 -2.61
CA ALA A 90 -21.92 11.98 -3.51
C ALA A 90 -23.43 12.23 -3.63
N ALA A 91 -24.00 13.24 -2.98
CA ALA A 91 -25.43 13.47 -2.90
C ALA A 91 -26.14 13.41 -4.26
N GLY A 92 -27.25 12.63 -4.33
CA GLY A 92 -28.03 12.42 -5.54
C GLY A 92 -27.49 11.37 -6.51
N ARG A 93 -26.37 10.73 -6.21
CA ARG A 93 -25.75 9.67 -7.02
C ARG A 93 -25.92 8.32 -6.36
N THR A 94 -25.72 7.24 -7.13
CA THR A 94 -25.63 5.90 -6.57
C THR A 94 -24.37 5.81 -5.70
N VAL A 95 -24.49 5.20 -4.51
CA VAL A 95 -23.38 4.98 -3.59
C VAL A 95 -23.21 3.48 -3.38
N LEU A 96 -21.94 3.02 -3.43
CA LEU A 96 -21.50 1.71 -2.98
C LEU A 96 -20.38 1.90 -1.96
N THR A 97 -20.59 1.36 -0.77
CA THR A 97 -19.58 1.43 0.30
C THR A 97 -18.84 0.10 0.45
N PHE A 98 -17.60 0.16 0.94
CA PHE A 98 -16.82 -1.05 1.24
C PHE A 98 -16.15 -0.97 2.60
N GLY A 99 -15.88 -2.13 3.22
CA GLY A 99 -15.18 -2.18 4.50
C GLY A 99 -15.03 -3.57 5.08
N ALA A 100 -14.29 -3.68 6.16
CA ALA A 100 -14.06 -4.95 6.86
C ALA A 100 -15.25 -5.26 7.79
N GLY A 101 -16.21 -6.04 7.30
CA GLY A 101 -17.41 -6.41 8.07
C GLY A 101 -18.52 -5.36 8.09
N VAL A 102 -18.42 -4.31 7.26
CA VAL A 102 -19.43 -3.25 7.11
C VAL A 102 -19.39 -2.72 5.68
N GLY A 103 -20.54 -2.16 5.21
CA GLY A 103 -20.69 -1.64 3.86
C GLY A 103 -21.37 -2.63 2.92
N ASP A 104 -21.63 -2.17 1.68
CA ASP A 104 -22.29 -2.96 0.64
C ASP A 104 -21.38 -4.07 0.10
N VAL A 105 -20.06 -3.82 0.08
CA VAL A 105 -19.03 -4.78 -0.29
C VAL A 105 -18.12 -5.00 0.92
N GLN A 106 -18.16 -6.19 1.50
CA GLN A 106 -17.46 -6.47 2.75
C GLN A 106 -16.81 -7.85 2.76
N ALA A 107 -15.68 -7.99 3.46
CA ALA A 107 -15.06 -9.27 3.71
C ALA A 107 -15.80 -9.97 4.87
N SER A 108 -16.52 -11.04 4.56
CA SER A 108 -17.12 -11.91 5.58
C SER A 108 -16.11 -12.89 6.19
N HIS A 109 -15.03 -13.16 5.49
CA HIS A 109 -13.91 -14.00 5.92
C HIS A 109 -12.63 -13.59 5.20
N ALA A 110 -11.52 -13.49 5.95
CA ALA A 110 -10.18 -13.25 5.38
C ALA A 110 -9.13 -13.91 6.26
N VAL A 111 -8.47 -14.95 5.75
CA VAL A 111 -7.43 -15.71 6.47
C VAL A 111 -6.20 -15.84 5.59
N TRP A 112 -5.03 -15.54 6.19
CA TRP A 112 -3.73 -15.72 5.55
C TRP A 112 -3.33 -17.20 5.55
N GLN A 113 -3.01 -17.74 4.36
CA GLN A 113 -2.66 -19.16 4.15
C GLN A 113 -1.15 -19.36 3.89
N GLY A 114 -0.32 -18.42 4.29
CA GLY A 114 1.14 -18.47 4.17
C GLY A 114 1.71 -17.70 2.97
N ASP A 115 1.03 -17.71 1.83
CA ASP A 115 1.43 -17.00 0.60
C ASP A 115 0.29 -16.18 -0.04
N HIS A 116 -0.94 -16.37 0.44
CA HIS A 116 -2.12 -15.65 -0.04
C HIS A 116 -3.18 -15.48 1.05
N TRP A 117 -4.10 -14.54 0.86
CA TRP A 117 -5.34 -14.43 1.62
C TRP A 117 -6.43 -15.26 0.95
N GLN A 118 -7.05 -16.17 1.70
CA GLN A 118 -8.34 -16.73 1.32
C GLN A 118 -9.42 -15.77 1.75
N VAL A 119 -10.15 -15.19 0.80
CA VAL A 119 -11.14 -14.13 1.08
C VAL A 119 -12.51 -14.54 0.57
N SER A 120 -13.53 -14.35 1.42
CA SER A 120 -14.94 -14.40 1.06
C SER A 120 -15.50 -12.98 1.12
N ILE A 121 -16.04 -12.49 0.01
CA ILE A 121 -16.57 -11.14 -0.13
C ILE A 121 -18.07 -11.22 -0.37
N THR A 122 -18.84 -10.48 0.42
CA THR A 122 -20.28 -10.27 0.19
C THR A 122 -20.44 -8.99 -0.62
N THR A 123 -21.33 -9.04 -1.63
CA THR A 123 -21.67 -7.90 -2.49
C THR A 123 -23.20 -7.80 -2.64
N PRO A 124 -23.76 -6.68 -3.15
CA PRO A 124 -25.18 -6.57 -3.46
C PRO A 124 -25.70 -7.61 -4.46
N HIS A 125 -24.80 -8.21 -5.27
CA HIS A 125 -25.15 -9.22 -6.27
C HIS A 125 -24.86 -10.66 -5.83
N GLY A 126 -24.48 -10.86 -4.56
CA GLY A 126 -24.19 -12.16 -3.97
C GLY A 126 -22.72 -12.29 -3.51
N PRO A 127 -22.34 -13.45 -2.98
CA PRO A 127 -21.00 -13.70 -2.49
C PRO A 127 -20.04 -14.05 -3.63
N LEU A 128 -18.75 -13.77 -3.43
CA LEU A 128 -17.64 -14.30 -4.21
C LEU A 128 -16.53 -14.79 -3.31
N HIS A 129 -15.72 -15.73 -3.80
CA HIS A 129 -14.56 -16.28 -3.10
C HIS A 129 -13.35 -16.15 -4.01
N THR A 130 -12.21 -15.78 -3.42
CA THR A 130 -10.97 -15.58 -4.18
C THR A 130 -9.74 -15.76 -3.29
N ALA A 131 -8.59 -16.01 -3.91
CA ALA A 131 -7.28 -15.93 -3.30
C ALA A 131 -6.61 -14.60 -3.71
N LEU A 132 -6.00 -13.89 -2.75
CA LEU A 132 -5.25 -12.66 -3.01
C LEU A 132 -3.77 -12.89 -2.73
N HIS A 133 -2.94 -12.87 -3.77
CA HIS A 133 -1.50 -13.11 -3.68
C HIS A 133 -0.71 -11.83 -3.36
N ILE A 134 -1.10 -11.13 -2.31
CA ILE A 134 -0.46 -9.91 -1.81
C ILE A 134 -0.52 -9.86 -0.29
N ALA A 135 0.59 -9.50 0.36
CA ALA A 135 0.66 -9.44 1.82
C ALA A 135 -0.09 -8.21 2.38
N GLY A 136 -0.54 -8.33 3.65
CA GLY A 136 -1.11 -7.24 4.42
C GLY A 136 -2.64 -7.11 4.35
N ARG A 137 -3.26 -6.93 5.51
CA ARG A 137 -4.72 -6.78 5.66
C ARG A 137 -5.27 -5.55 4.91
N HIS A 138 -4.49 -4.48 4.79
CA HIS A 138 -4.86 -3.31 3.99
C HIS A 138 -5.10 -3.65 2.52
N ASN A 139 -4.42 -4.67 1.98
CA ASN A 139 -4.65 -5.13 0.61
C ASN A 139 -5.93 -5.95 0.46
N VAL A 140 -6.42 -6.61 1.51
CA VAL A 140 -7.80 -7.14 1.51
C VAL A 140 -8.79 -5.99 1.36
N ARG A 141 -8.61 -4.87 2.09
CA ARG A 141 -9.45 -3.68 1.94
C ARG A 141 -9.37 -3.08 0.54
N ASN A 142 -8.18 -3.00 -0.05
CA ASN A 142 -8.01 -2.56 -1.45
C ASN A 142 -8.76 -3.47 -2.44
N ALA A 143 -8.77 -4.79 -2.18
CA ALA A 143 -9.55 -5.74 -3.00
C ALA A 143 -11.06 -5.52 -2.86
N LEU A 144 -11.57 -5.14 -1.69
CA LEU A 144 -12.98 -4.76 -1.50
C LEU A 144 -13.31 -3.50 -2.31
N ALA A 145 -12.44 -2.49 -2.28
CA ALA A 145 -12.59 -1.27 -3.08
C ALA A 145 -12.63 -1.57 -4.59
N ALA A 146 -11.69 -2.40 -5.06
CA ALA A 146 -11.66 -2.85 -6.46
C ALA A 146 -12.92 -3.64 -6.82
N THR A 147 -13.41 -4.51 -5.93
CA THR A 147 -14.66 -5.26 -6.10
C THR A 147 -15.84 -4.31 -6.22
N ALA A 148 -15.95 -3.30 -5.34
CA ALA A 148 -17.04 -2.33 -5.37
C ALA A 148 -17.07 -1.54 -6.69
N CYS A 149 -15.90 -1.09 -7.17
CA CYS A 149 -15.78 -0.43 -8.47
C CYS A 149 -16.19 -1.34 -9.63
N ALA A 150 -15.76 -2.60 -9.61
CA ALA A 150 -16.09 -3.57 -10.65
C ALA A 150 -17.60 -3.92 -10.66
N VAL A 151 -18.20 -4.06 -9.48
CA VAL A 151 -19.67 -4.22 -9.31
C VAL A 151 -20.40 -3.01 -9.87
N ALA A 152 -19.97 -1.79 -9.52
CA ALA A 152 -20.54 -0.54 -10.06
C ALA A 152 -20.42 -0.45 -11.58
N ALA A 153 -19.35 -1.01 -12.17
CA ALA A 153 -19.14 -1.07 -13.61
C ALA A 153 -19.89 -2.24 -14.29
N GLY A 154 -20.70 -3.01 -13.55
CA GLY A 154 -21.48 -4.13 -14.10
C GLY A 154 -20.68 -5.38 -14.45
N VAL A 155 -19.49 -5.55 -13.87
CA VAL A 155 -18.64 -6.73 -14.11
C VAL A 155 -19.21 -7.96 -13.38
N PRO A 156 -19.35 -9.13 -14.05
CA PRO A 156 -19.83 -10.34 -13.41
C PRO A 156 -18.94 -10.80 -12.25
N LEU A 157 -19.52 -11.29 -11.14
CA LEU A 157 -18.78 -11.70 -9.94
C LEU A 157 -17.69 -12.76 -10.23
N ALA A 158 -17.95 -13.69 -11.15
CA ALA A 158 -16.95 -14.69 -11.55
C ALA A 158 -15.71 -14.04 -12.19
N ALA A 159 -15.89 -13.01 -13.02
CA ALA A 159 -14.79 -12.28 -13.62
C ALA A 159 -14.02 -11.44 -12.58
N ILE A 160 -14.73 -10.87 -11.60
CA ILE A 160 -14.11 -10.16 -10.46
C ILE A 160 -13.23 -11.12 -9.66
N ALA A 161 -13.76 -12.28 -9.26
CA ALA A 161 -13.02 -13.30 -8.52
C ALA A 161 -11.76 -13.76 -9.28
N GLN A 162 -11.90 -14.04 -10.59
CA GLN A 162 -10.77 -14.41 -11.44
C GLN A 162 -9.73 -13.30 -11.55
N GLY A 163 -10.15 -12.04 -11.71
CA GLY A 163 -9.25 -10.89 -11.79
C GLY A 163 -8.46 -10.67 -10.51
N LEU A 164 -9.10 -10.79 -9.35
CA LEU A 164 -8.46 -10.69 -8.04
C LEU A 164 -7.46 -11.83 -7.83
N GLN A 165 -7.82 -13.07 -8.20
CA GLN A 165 -6.93 -14.23 -8.08
C GLN A 165 -5.72 -14.15 -9.01
N ALA A 166 -5.89 -13.61 -10.20
CA ALA A 166 -4.83 -13.43 -11.18
C ALA A 166 -3.94 -12.20 -10.90
N PHE A 167 -4.32 -11.36 -9.92
CA PHE A 167 -3.56 -10.17 -9.60
C PHE A 167 -2.18 -10.52 -9.07
N THR A 168 -1.15 -9.90 -9.64
CA THR A 168 0.23 -9.95 -9.17
C THR A 168 0.66 -8.57 -8.71
N PRO A 169 1.26 -8.44 -7.50
CA PRO A 169 1.73 -7.16 -7.00
C PRO A 169 2.71 -6.47 -7.94
N VAL A 170 2.54 -5.19 -8.16
CA VAL A 170 3.50 -4.36 -8.88
C VAL A 170 4.79 -4.26 -8.06
N THR A 171 5.94 -4.26 -8.72
CA THR A 171 7.25 -4.07 -8.07
C THR A 171 7.23 -2.83 -7.16
N GLY A 172 7.72 -2.98 -5.95
CA GLY A 172 7.74 -1.92 -4.95
C GLY A 172 6.43 -1.71 -4.17
N ARG A 173 5.38 -2.53 -4.39
CA ARG A 173 4.10 -2.41 -3.69
C ARG A 173 3.75 -3.70 -2.95
N SER A 174 4.22 -3.83 -1.72
CA SER A 174 3.98 -4.97 -0.80
C SER A 174 4.19 -6.34 -1.45
N ARG A 175 5.14 -6.42 -2.40
CA ARG A 175 5.46 -7.65 -3.12
C ARG A 175 6.27 -8.59 -2.24
N ALA A 176 5.67 -9.72 -1.84
CA ALA A 176 6.37 -10.77 -1.11
C ALA A 176 7.22 -11.64 -2.05
N LEU A 177 8.45 -11.91 -1.65
CA LEU A 177 9.42 -12.73 -2.35
C LEU A 177 9.97 -13.76 -1.39
N ALA A 178 9.96 -15.04 -1.78
CA ALA A 178 10.62 -16.12 -1.06
C ALA A 178 11.99 -16.36 -1.71
N LEU A 179 13.05 -15.94 -1.02
CA LEU A 179 14.41 -16.05 -1.52
C LEU A 179 15.13 -17.27 -0.87
N PRO A 180 15.68 -18.21 -1.65
CA PRO A 180 16.55 -19.25 -1.12
C PRO A 180 17.78 -18.64 -0.44
N TRP A 181 18.09 -19.05 0.81
CA TRP A 181 19.19 -18.49 1.56
C TRP A 181 19.84 -19.52 2.49
N GLN A 182 20.98 -20.06 2.12
CA GLN A 182 21.75 -21.00 2.97
C GLN A 182 20.89 -22.17 3.54
N GLY A 183 20.12 -22.81 2.69
CA GLY A 183 19.28 -23.94 3.09
C GLY A 183 17.97 -23.58 3.80
N ARG A 184 17.63 -22.28 3.94
CA ARG A 184 16.37 -21.75 4.46
C ARG A 184 15.71 -20.81 3.45
N THR A 185 14.52 -20.35 3.75
CA THR A 185 13.84 -19.32 2.96
C THR A 185 13.90 -17.97 3.71
N LEU A 186 14.38 -16.93 3.05
CA LEU A 186 14.24 -15.54 3.48
C LEU A 186 12.94 -14.99 2.88
N THR A 187 12.05 -14.48 3.73
CA THR A 187 10.87 -13.73 3.30
C THR A 187 11.24 -12.25 3.12
N LEU A 188 11.18 -11.77 1.90
CA LEU A 188 11.44 -10.38 1.57
C LEU A 188 10.17 -9.71 1.07
N VAL A 189 9.77 -8.59 1.66
CA VAL A 189 8.67 -7.75 1.17
C VAL A 189 9.25 -6.47 0.57
N ASP A 190 9.06 -6.33 -0.74
CA ASP A 190 9.41 -5.12 -1.50
C ASP A 190 8.23 -4.13 -1.45
N ASP A 191 8.38 -3.07 -0.66
CA ASP A 191 7.42 -1.97 -0.54
C ASP A 191 8.10 -0.61 -0.78
N THR A 192 8.99 -0.56 -1.76
CA THR A 192 9.95 0.51 -2.00
C THR A 192 9.43 1.66 -2.87
N TYR A 193 8.18 1.59 -3.36
CA TYR A 193 7.65 2.59 -4.30
C TYR A 193 7.52 3.97 -3.68
N ASN A 194 6.94 4.06 -2.48
CA ASN A 194 6.76 5.32 -1.74
C ASN A 194 6.59 5.05 -0.23
N ALA A 195 6.70 6.09 0.59
CA ALA A 195 6.47 6.01 2.04
C ALA A 195 5.82 7.28 2.57
N ASN A 196 4.74 7.10 3.33
CA ASN A 196 4.10 8.08 4.19
C ASN A 196 3.85 7.45 5.58
N PRO A 197 3.49 8.21 6.62
CA PRO A 197 3.37 7.69 7.98
C PRO A 197 2.44 6.48 8.11
N ASP A 198 1.26 6.52 7.48
CA ASP A 198 0.27 5.44 7.61
C ASP A 198 0.66 4.20 6.81
N SER A 199 1.29 4.36 5.65
CA SER A 199 1.83 3.24 4.89
C SER A 199 3.02 2.57 5.57
N MET A 200 3.80 3.31 6.38
CA MET A 200 4.85 2.74 7.24
C MET A 200 4.25 1.91 8.36
N GLN A 201 3.15 2.36 9.00
CA GLN A 201 2.43 1.56 10.00
C GLN A 201 1.89 0.25 9.40
N ALA A 202 1.34 0.32 8.18
CA ALA A 202 0.88 -0.87 7.46
C ALA A 202 2.04 -1.86 7.17
N ALA A 203 3.21 -1.37 6.77
CA ALA A 203 4.39 -2.19 6.51
C ALA A 203 4.93 -2.85 7.80
N ILE A 204 4.93 -2.13 8.92
CA ILE A 204 5.29 -2.67 10.24
C ILE A 204 4.33 -3.78 10.64
N ALA A 205 3.02 -3.58 10.46
CA ALA A 205 2.01 -4.60 10.76
C ALA A 205 2.22 -5.87 9.92
N VAL A 206 2.53 -5.72 8.62
CA VAL A 206 2.89 -6.87 7.75
C VAL A 206 4.12 -7.59 8.29
N LEU A 207 5.19 -6.87 8.62
CA LEU A 207 6.42 -7.47 9.11
C LEU A 207 6.21 -8.20 10.44
N ALA A 208 5.38 -7.67 11.32
CA ALA A 208 5.08 -8.26 12.62
C ALA A 208 4.37 -9.63 12.51
N GLU A 209 3.64 -9.89 11.42
CA GLU A 209 2.98 -11.18 11.16
C GLU A 209 3.92 -12.20 10.49
N LEU A 210 5.12 -11.79 10.05
CA LEU A 210 6.09 -12.66 9.37
C LEU A 210 7.00 -13.41 10.36
N PRO A 211 7.68 -14.50 9.92
CA PRO A 211 8.62 -15.25 10.75
C PRO A 211 9.75 -14.38 11.32
N ALA A 212 10.03 -14.55 12.61
CA ALA A 212 11.16 -13.92 13.30
C ALA A 212 12.49 -14.70 13.06
N PRO A 213 13.66 -14.08 13.19
CA PRO A 213 13.89 -12.65 13.47
C PRO A 213 13.56 -11.76 12.26
N ARG A 214 13.05 -10.55 12.53
CA ARG A 214 12.52 -9.60 11.56
C ARG A 214 13.38 -8.35 11.47
N LEU A 215 13.53 -7.84 10.26
CA LEU A 215 14.27 -6.62 9.96
C LEU A 215 13.42 -5.64 9.18
N LEU A 216 13.24 -4.44 9.72
CA LEU A 216 12.71 -3.30 8.97
C LEU A 216 13.86 -2.50 8.37
N VAL A 217 13.85 -2.33 7.04
CA VAL A 217 14.80 -1.46 6.32
C VAL A 217 14.02 -0.26 5.80
N LEU A 218 14.37 0.94 6.28
CA LEU A 218 13.62 2.13 5.94
C LEU A 218 14.48 3.24 5.36
N GLY A 219 13.94 3.91 4.33
CA GLY A 219 14.41 5.21 3.86
C GLY A 219 13.52 6.33 4.39
N ASP A 220 13.93 7.59 4.21
CA ASP A 220 13.12 8.74 4.59
C ASP A 220 11.74 8.71 3.91
N MET A 221 10.73 9.17 4.65
CA MET A 221 9.44 9.52 4.09
C MET A 221 9.52 10.88 3.39
N GLY A 222 8.84 11.02 2.25
CA GLY A 222 8.74 12.27 1.51
C GLY A 222 7.44 13.01 1.83
N GLU A 223 7.40 14.30 1.50
CA GLU A 223 6.20 15.15 1.52
C GLU A 223 5.50 15.22 2.89
N VAL A 224 6.27 15.12 3.97
CA VAL A 224 5.78 15.10 5.36
C VAL A 224 5.88 16.45 6.06
N GLY A 225 6.45 17.47 5.39
CA GLY A 225 6.61 18.81 5.91
C GLY A 225 7.38 18.87 7.23
N ASP A 226 7.10 19.87 8.05
CA ASP A 226 7.77 20.12 9.33
C ASP A 226 7.55 18.99 10.36
N GLN A 227 6.57 18.13 10.16
CA GLN A 227 6.30 16.98 11.04
C GLN A 227 7.17 15.77 10.72
N GLY A 228 8.01 15.82 9.69
CA GLY A 228 8.89 14.74 9.28
C GLY A 228 9.66 14.06 10.41
N PRO A 229 10.37 14.81 11.28
CA PRO A 229 11.10 14.22 12.42
C PRO A 229 10.19 13.46 13.39
N ALA A 230 8.99 13.99 13.69
CA ALA A 230 8.04 13.34 14.58
C ALA A 230 7.49 12.04 13.99
N PHE A 231 7.15 12.02 12.70
CA PHE A 231 6.67 10.83 12.02
C PHE A 231 7.74 9.74 11.91
N HIS A 232 9.01 10.11 11.69
CA HIS A 232 10.09 9.13 11.70
C HIS A 232 10.31 8.52 13.09
N ALA A 233 10.24 9.34 14.16
CA ALA A 233 10.30 8.83 15.52
C ALA A 233 9.11 7.90 15.84
N GLU A 234 7.89 8.26 15.40
CA GLU A 234 6.69 7.39 15.51
C GLU A 234 6.92 6.02 14.89
N VAL A 235 7.51 5.96 13.69
CA VAL A 235 7.86 4.69 13.01
C VAL A 235 8.79 3.84 13.87
N GLY A 236 9.85 4.44 14.43
CA GLY A 236 10.78 3.74 15.31
C GLY A 236 10.12 3.15 16.55
N HIS A 237 9.28 3.95 17.23
CA HIS A 237 8.48 3.49 18.38
C HIS A 237 7.52 2.37 18.00
N SER A 238 6.79 2.51 16.91
CA SER A 238 5.82 1.52 16.42
C SER A 238 6.50 0.21 16.06
N ALA A 239 7.64 0.24 15.35
CA ALA A 239 8.38 -0.95 15.00
C ALA A 239 8.87 -1.70 16.24
N ARG A 240 9.38 -0.98 17.25
CA ARG A 240 9.77 -1.55 18.54
C ARG A 240 8.58 -2.16 19.29
N ALA A 241 7.46 -1.44 19.36
CA ALA A 241 6.25 -1.90 20.05
C ALA A 241 5.64 -3.15 19.36
N ALA A 242 5.76 -3.25 18.03
CA ALA A 242 5.35 -4.41 17.25
C ALA A 242 6.30 -5.62 17.38
N GLY A 243 7.38 -5.50 18.18
CA GLY A 243 8.34 -6.58 18.42
C GLY A 243 9.27 -6.87 17.26
N ILE A 244 9.51 -5.90 16.36
CA ILE A 244 10.52 -6.03 15.33
C ILE A 244 11.90 -6.03 16.00
N GLU A 245 12.76 -6.99 15.62
CA GLU A 245 14.02 -7.22 16.29
C GLU A 245 15.14 -6.29 15.84
N GLN A 246 15.12 -5.84 14.57
CA GLN A 246 16.15 -4.97 14.01
C GLN A 246 15.56 -3.90 13.11
N LEU A 247 16.19 -2.72 13.11
CA LEU A 247 15.87 -1.62 12.21
C LEU A 247 17.15 -1.08 11.57
N ILE A 248 17.18 -1.00 10.25
CA ILE A 248 18.25 -0.38 9.47
C ILE A 248 17.65 0.77 8.68
N ALA A 249 18.26 1.95 8.74
CA ALA A 249 17.72 3.14 8.10
C ALA A 249 18.73 3.91 7.26
N LEU A 250 18.23 4.62 6.24
CA LEU A 250 18.97 5.52 5.38
C LEU A 250 18.24 6.85 5.26
N GLY A 251 18.97 7.94 5.36
CA GLY A 251 18.46 9.30 5.18
C GLY A 251 18.46 10.13 6.45
N PRO A 252 18.58 11.45 6.33
CA PRO A 252 18.79 12.34 7.47
C PRO A 252 17.62 12.31 8.48
N GLN A 253 16.38 12.15 8.02
CA GLN A 253 15.21 12.12 8.91
C GLN A 253 15.07 10.76 9.61
N SER A 254 15.49 9.68 8.97
CA SER A 254 15.42 8.31 9.51
C SER A 254 16.31 8.08 10.73
N GLN A 255 17.26 8.98 11.03
CA GLN A 255 18.00 8.98 12.30
C GLN A 255 17.06 9.04 13.50
N GLY A 256 15.96 9.81 13.40
CA GLY A 256 14.92 9.88 14.42
C GLY A 256 14.24 8.53 14.66
N ALA A 257 13.99 7.75 13.60
CA ALA A 257 13.42 6.43 13.72
C ALA A 257 14.37 5.46 14.43
N VAL A 258 15.68 5.49 14.08
CA VAL A 258 16.70 4.66 14.73
C VAL A 258 16.84 5.00 16.22
N ALA A 259 16.87 6.28 16.57
CA ALA A 259 16.95 6.72 17.97
C ALA A 259 15.72 6.26 18.79
N ALA A 260 14.54 6.37 18.22
CA ALA A 260 13.27 5.95 18.84
C ALA A 260 13.16 4.41 18.96
N PHE A 261 13.69 3.69 17.99
CA PHE A 261 13.74 2.22 18.01
C PHE A 261 14.67 1.69 19.10
N GLY A 262 15.82 2.33 19.30
CA GLY A 262 16.76 2.00 20.38
C GLY A 262 17.98 1.17 19.92
N PRO A 263 18.61 0.38 20.81
CA PRO A 263 19.96 -0.20 20.59
C PRO A 263 20.11 -1.15 19.40
N ALA A 264 19.02 -1.78 18.95
CA ALA A 264 19.02 -2.66 17.79
C ALA A 264 18.71 -1.91 16.46
N GLY A 265 18.66 -0.58 16.52
CA GLY A 265 18.58 0.29 15.37
C GLY A 265 19.96 0.69 14.86
N TRP A 266 20.13 0.75 13.54
CA TRP A 266 21.37 1.17 12.89
C TRP A 266 21.07 2.14 11.74
N HIS A 267 21.87 3.19 11.61
CA HIS A 267 21.73 4.20 10.56
C HIS A 267 22.93 4.18 9.62
N GLY A 268 22.65 4.01 8.32
CA GLY A 268 23.66 4.02 7.27
C GLY A 268 23.98 5.43 6.77
N GLN A 269 25.24 5.64 6.38
CA GLN A 269 25.67 6.90 5.78
C GLN A 269 25.34 6.97 4.28
N ASP A 270 25.31 5.81 3.62
CA ASP A 270 24.98 5.68 2.20
C ASP A 270 24.31 4.32 1.90
N MET A 271 23.88 4.15 0.67
CA MET A 271 23.19 2.94 0.21
C MET A 271 24.08 1.70 0.29
N ALA A 272 25.38 1.83 0.00
CA ALA A 272 26.31 0.70 0.01
C ALA A 272 26.50 0.16 1.44
N ALA A 273 26.62 1.05 2.43
CA ALA A 273 26.70 0.69 3.84
C ALA A 273 25.39 0.00 4.32
N VAL A 274 24.22 0.51 3.90
CA VAL A 274 22.92 -0.12 4.21
C VAL A 274 22.84 -1.51 3.59
N GLN A 275 23.18 -1.70 2.32
CA GLN A 275 23.18 -3.01 1.66
C GLN A 275 24.11 -4.01 2.39
N ALA A 276 25.31 -3.59 2.75
CA ALA A 276 26.25 -4.43 3.47
C ALA A 276 25.70 -4.86 4.85
N GLN A 277 25.13 -3.92 5.60
CA GLN A 277 24.54 -4.20 6.91
C GLN A 277 23.32 -5.13 6.83
N VAL A 278 22.45 -4.93 5.83
CA VAL A 278 21.29 -5.80 5.60
C VAL A 278 21.74 -7.22 5.23
N LEU A 279 22.72 -7.38 4.35
CA LEU A 279 23.29 -8.67 4.00
C LEU A 279 23.91 -9.37 5.23
N ALA A 280 24.65 -8.65 6.07
CA ALA A 280 25.19 -9.18 7.32
C ALA A 280 24.11 -9.64 8.28
N ALA A 281 23.03 -8.86 8.44
CA ALA A 281 21.89 -9.23 9.29
C ALA A 281 21.18 -10.51 8.79
N VAL A 282 20.98 -10.62 7.47
CA VAL A 282 20.37 -11.83 6.87
C VAL A 282 21.32 -13.03 7.01
N GLN A 283 22.62 -12.87 6.85
CA GLN A 283 23.63 -13.91 7.11
C GLN A 283 23.60 -14.36 8.58
N ALA A 284 23.38 -13.43 9.51
CA ALA A 284 23.26 -13.69 10.94
C ALA A 284 21.94 -14.35 11.36
N GLY A 285 21.00 -14.58 10.43
CA GLY A 285 19.80 -15.38 10.70
C GLY A 285 18.46 -14.66 10.59
N VAL A 286 18.41 -13.37 10.18
CA VAL A 286 17.15 -12.69 9.91
C VAL A 286 16.30 -13.51 8.94
N ALA A 287 15.05 -13.79 9.31
CA ALA A 287 14.14 -14.63 8.54
C ALA A 287 13.18 -13.81 7.64
N SER A 288 12.86 -12.58 8.06
CA SER A 288 11.94 -11.72 7.31
C SER A 288 12.45 -10.29 7.23
N VAL A 289 12.34 -9.68 6.05
CA VAL A 289 12.76 -8.31 5.77
C VAL A 289 11.64 -7.57 5.05
N VAL A 290 11.31 -6.37 5.52
CA VAL A 290 10.51 -5.39 4.75
C VAL A 290 11.41 -4.22 4.39
N VAL A 291 11.39 -3.81 3.12
CA VAL A 291 12.13 -2.65 2.62
C VAL A 291 11.15 -1.59 2.15
N LYS A 292 11.24 -0.38 2.73
CA LYS A 292 10.34 0.73 2.41
C LYS A 292 11.06 2.08 2.49
N GLY A 293 10.60 3.05 1.69
CA GLY A 293 11.09 4.42 1.69
C GLY A 293 10.42 5.25 0.60
N SER A 294 10.56 6.58 0.64
CA SER A 294 10.06 7.44 -0.43
C SER A 294 10.78 7.15 -1.75
N ARG A 295 10.15 7.54 -2.85
CA ARG A 295 10.67 7.26 -4.21
C ARG A 295 12.08 7.80 -4.43
N SER A 296 12.39 8.95 -3.86
CA SER A 296 13.71 9.59 -3.94
C SER A 296 14.82 8.78 -3.28
N MET A 297 14.51 7.95 -2.27
CA MET A 297 15.48 7.15 -1.52
C MET A 297 15.97 5.93 -2.30
N ARG A 298 15.26 5.51 -3.35
CA ARG A 298 15.62 4.38 -4.22
C ARG A 298 15.92 3.09 -3.46
N MET A 299 15.08 2.79 -2.46
CA MET A 299 15.30 1.64 -1.57
C MET A 299 15.18 0.28 -2.30
N GLU A 300 14.69 0.23 -3.53
CA GLU A 300 14.71 -0.96 -4.40
C GLU A 300 16.13 -1.52 -4.62
N GLN A 301 17.18 -0.72 -4.43
CA GLN A 301 18.56 -1.18 -4.51
C GLN A 301 18.89 -2.21 -3.42
N VAL A 302 18.29 -2.11 -2.22
CA VAL A 302 18.43 -3.11 -1.15
C VAL A 302 17.76 -4.42 -1.56
N VAL A 303 16.56 -4.35 -2.15
CA VAL A 303 15.83 -5.52 -2.67
C VAL A 303 16.67 -6.24 -3.73
N GLN A 304 17.23 -5.48 -4.69
CA GLN A 304 18.08 -6.02 -5.75
C GLN A 304 19.35 -6.68 -5.19
N ALA A 305 19.99 -6.09 -4.18
CA ALA A 305 21.18 -6.66 -3.54
C ALA A 305 20.88 -8.01 -2.87
N LEU A 306 19.73 -8.12 -2.16
CA LEU A 306 19.29 -9.39 -1.55
C LEU A 306 18.97 -10.45 -2.60
N GLN A 307 18.30 -10.08 -3.69
CA GLN A 307 18.00 -11.01 -4.79
C GLN A 307 19.28 -11.50 -5.48
N ALA A 308 20.23 -10.61 -5.75
CA ALA A 308 21.52 -10.98 -6.37
C ALA A 308 22.33 -11.92 -5.47
N ALA A 309 22.40 -11.64 -4.15
CA ALA A 309 23.10 -12.49 -3.20
C ALA A 309 22.44 -13.88 -3.06
N SER A 310 21.10 -13.94 -3.06
CA SER A 310 20.35 -15.20 -3.07
C SER A 310 20.66 -16.05 -4.31
N ALA A 311 20.66 -15.44 -5.50
CA ALA A 311 20.95 -16.12 -6.76
C ALA A 311 22.36 -16.72 -6.80
N GLN A 312 23.37 -16.00 -6.25
CA GLN A 312 24.75 -16.49 -6.17
C GLN A 312 24.89 -17.73 -5.27
N GLN A 313 24.11 -17.83 -4.21
CA GLN A 313 24.11 -18.99 -3.32
C GLN A 313 23.47 -20.23 -3.96
N GLY A 314 22.46 -20.05 -4.81
CA GLY A 314 21.84 -21.14 -5.57
C GLY A 314 22.77 -21.72 -6.66
N ALA A 315 23.66 -20.92 -7.22
CA ALA A 315 24.59 -21.32 -8.27
C ALA A 315 25.83 -22.08 -7.74
N GLY A 316 26.10 -22.02 -6.42
CA GLY A 316 27.24 -22.70 -5.79
C GLY A 316 26.95 -24.11 -5.28
N VAL A 317 25.79 -24.69 -5.54
CA VAL A 317 25.34 -26.01 -5.07
C VAL A 317 25.18 -27.02 -6.25
N CYS A 318 25.87 -26.79 -7.36
CA CYS A 318 25.96 -27.77 -8.46
C CYS A 318 27.31 -28.47 -8.47
#